data_fc36611ea7c314f301625af73dbf3c84
#
_entry.id   fc36611ea7c314f301625af73dbf3c84
#
_cell.length_a   1.000
_cell.length_b   1.000
_cell.length_c   1.000
_cell.angle_alpha   90.00
_cell.angle_beta   90.00
_cell.angle_gamma   90.00
#
_symmetry.space_group_name_H-M   'P 1'
#
loop_
_entity.id
_entity.type
_entity.pdbx_description
1 polymer ?
#
loop_
_entity_poly.entity_id
_entity_poly.type
_entity_poly.pdbx_seq_one_letter_code
_entity_poly.pdbx_strand_id
1 'polypeptide(L)' 'MAFEEAFDIAIEDADAERLQTPGAVIALVLQRAKGWRREDVARRVREIVIEQLDCAERYREDARFIGELGID' A
#
# COMPACT_ATOMS: atom_id res chain seq x y z
N MET A 1 5.44 3.13 9.88
CA MET A 1 4.61 3.20 8.66
C MET A 1 3.34 2.37 8.87
N ALA A 2 2.20 2.89 8.42
CA ALA A 2 0.90 2.24 8.65
C ALA A 2 0.81 0.82 8.08
N PHE A 3 1.44 0.56 6.95
CA PHE A 3 1.45 -0.77 6.34
C PHE A 3 2.22 -1.79 7.18
N GLU A 4 3.31 -1.38 7.79
CA GLU A 4 4.08 -2.28 8.67
C GLU A 4 3.25 -2.73 9.85
N GLU A 5 2.52 -1.81 10.46
CA GLU A 5 1.65 -2.13 11.59
C GLU A 5 0.47 -2.99 11.19
N ALA A 6 -0.15 -2.66 10.06
CA ALA A 6 -1.35 -3.37 9.60
C ALA A 6 -1.10 -4.82 9.24
N PHE A 7 0.08 -5.12 8.71
CA PHE A 7 0.42 -6.45 8.21
C PHE A 7 1.49 -7.17 9.03
N ASP A 8 1.98 -6.52 10.07
CA ASP A 8 3.03 -7.04 10.94
C ASP A 8 4.27 -7.49 10.14
N ILE A 9 4.74 -6.61 9.28
CA ILE A 9 5.92 -6.84 8.45
C ILE A 9 6.90 -5.68 8.62
N ALA A 10 8.17 -5.92 8.30
CA ALA A 10 9.17 -4.87 8.25
C ALA A 10 9.35 -4.39 6.81
N ILE A 11 9.36 -3.08 6.62
CA ILE A 11 9.62 -2.45 5.33
C ILE A 11 10.88 -1.60 5.47
N GLU A 12 11.94 -1.99 4.77
CA GLU A 12 13.19 -1.26 4.80
C GLU A 12 13.14 -0.06 3.83
N ASP A 13 14.09 0.87 3.98
CA ASP A 13 14.14 2.05 3.11
C ASP A 13 14.24 1.69 1.64
N ALA A 14 15.03 0.68 1.31
CA ALA A 14 15.17 0.20 -0.07
C ALA A 14 13.85 -0.33 -0.63
N ASP A 15 13.06 -0.98 0.20
CA ASP A 15 11.72 -1.45 -0.19
C ASP A 15 10.77 -0.28 -0.38
N ALA A 16 10.81 0.70 0.55
CA ALA A 16 9.95 1.87 0.50
C ALA A 16 10.14 2.67 -0.79
N GLU A 17 11.36 2.74 -1.30
CA GLU A 17 11.65 3.43 -2.55
C GLU A 17 10.92 2.81 -3.75
N ARG A 18 10.61 1.52 -3.67
CA ARG A 18 9.91 0.80 -4.72
C ARG A 18 8.39 0.88 -4.60
N LEU A 19 7.89 1.34 -3.47
CA LEU A 19 6.46 1.38 -3.19
C LEU A 19 5.84 2.67 -3.72
N GLN A 20 5.78 2.81 -5.03
CA GLN A 20 5.25 4.00 -5.69
C GLN A 20 3.75 3.93 -5.95
N THR A 21 3.18 2.73 -5.90
CA THR A 21 1.75 2.50 -6.14
C THR A 21 1.18 1.55 -5.10
N PRO A 22 -0.14 1.58 -4.86
CA PRO A 22 -0.77 0.58 -3.99
C PRO A 22 -0.52 -0.85 -4.44
N GLY A 23 -0.50 -1.11 -5.74
CA GLY A 23 -0.20 -2.43 -6.27
C GLY A 23 1.18 -2.94 -5.87
N ALA A 24 2.18 -2.05 -5.84
CA ALA A 24 3.52 -2.41 -5.37
C ALA A 24 3.51 -2.80 -3.89
N VAL A 25 2.73 -2.08 -3.07
CA VAL A 25 2.56 -2.41 -1.65
C VAL A 25 1.91 -3.78 -1.49
N ILE A 26 0.86 -4.05 -2.26
CA ILE A 26 0.18 -5.35 -2.23
C ILE A 26 1.15 -6.48 -2.55
N ALA A 27 1.94 -6.32 -3.59
CA ALA A 27 2.92 -7.33 -4.00
C ALA A 27 3.95 -7.60 -2.90
N LEU A 28 4.47 -6.54 -2.28
CA LEU A 28 5.44 -6.66 -1.21
C LEU A 28 4.85 -7.38 0.01
N VAL A 29 3.64 -7.00 0.41
CA VAL A 29 2.96 -7.61 1.54
C VAL A 29 2.74 -9.11 1.30
N LEU A 30 2.33 -9.48 0.08
CA LEU A 30 2.11 -10.88 -0.26
C LEU A 30 3.40 -11.71 -0.20
N GLN A 31 4.54 -11.08 -0.45
CA GLN A 31 5.84 -11.76 -0.35
C GLN A 31 6.27 -11.96 1.10
N ARG A 32 5.91 -11.04 2.00
CA ARG A 32 6.45 -11.00 3.36
C ARG A 32 5.47 -11.44 4.43
N ALA A 33 4.19 -11.15 4.25
CA ALA A 33 3.16 -11.55 5.21
C ALA A 33 2.54 -12.86 4.77
N LYS A 34 2.66 -13.88 5.61
CA LYS A 34 2.07 -15.19 5.31
C LYS A 34 0.66 -15.27 5.88
N GLY A 35 -0.20 -16.04 5.20
CA GLY A 35 -1.57 -16.25 5.65
C GLY A 35 -2.58 -15.22 5.16
N TRP A 36 -2.14 -14.23 4.40
CA TRP A 36 -3.03 -13.24 3.80
C TRP A 36 -3.42 -13.64 2.38
N ARG A 37 -4.69 -13.43 2.05
CA ARG A 37 -5.15 -13.56 0.67
C ARG A 37 -4.96 -12.23 -0.05
N ARG A 38 -4.72 -12.28 -1.36
CA ARG A 38 -4.52 -11.06 -2.15
C ARG A 38 -5.68 -10.08 -2.00
N GLU A 39 -6.91 -10.57 -2.04
CA GLU A 39 -8.10 -9.71 -1.91
C GLU A 39 -8.17 -9.02 -0.55
N ASP A 40 -7.75 -9.69 0.51
CA ASP A 40 -7.72 -9.10 1.85
C ASP A 40 -6.63 -8.05 1.97
N VAL A 41 -5.45 -8.34 1.39
CA VAL A 41 -4.35 -7.39 1.34
C VAL A 41 -4.75 -6.15 0.54
N ALA A 42 -5.34 -6.36 -0.63
CA ALA A 42 -5.76 -5.26 -1.51
C ALA A 42 -6.79 -4.37 -0.82
N ARG A 43 -7.75 -4.96 -0.12
CA ARG A 43 -8.76 -4.22 0.63
C ARG A 43 -8.12 -3.40 1.73
N ARG A 44 -7.23 -4.00 2.49
CA ARG A 44 -6.59 -3.32 3.61
C ARG A 44 -5.70 -2.18 3.15
N VAL A 45 -4.93 -2.39 2.09
CA VAL A 45 -4.10 -1.35 1.49
C VAL A 45 -4.97 -0.18 1.03
N ARG A 46 -6.09 -0.48 0.36
CA ARG A 46 -7.02 0.55 -0.09
C ARG A 46 -7.54 1.37 1.10
N GLU A 47 -7.98 0.71 2.16
CA GLU A 47 -8.48 1.39 3.35
C GLU A 47 -7.44 2.33 3.95
N ILE A 48 -6.20 1.86 4.08
CA ILE A 48 -5.12 2.65 4.66
C ILE A 48 -4.79 3.85 3.78
N VAL A 49 -4.67 3.66 2.49
CA VAL A 49 -4.32 4.74 1.56
C VAL A 49 -5.41 5.81 1.55
N ILE A 50 -6.67 5.40 1.46
CA ILE A 50 -7.79 6.33 1.44
C ILE A 50 -7.87 7.12 2.75
N GLU A 51 -7.67 6.45 3.88
CA GLU A 51 -7.68 7.10 5.18
C GLU A 51 -6.55 8.11 5.33
N GLN A 52 -5.34 7.76 4.87
CA GLN A 52 -4.17 8.62 5.02
C GLN A 52 -4.16 9.79 4.04
N LEU A 53 -4.64 9.58 2.82
CA LEU A 53 -4.51 10.55 1.74
C LEU A 53 -5.85 11.16 1.30
N ASP A 54 -6.97 10.69 1.84
CA ASP A 54 -8.31 11.16 1.47
C ASP A 54 -8.51 11.14 -0.06
N CYS A 55 -8.18 10.01 -0.69
CA CYS A 55 -8.15 9.89 -2.15
C CYS A 55 -9.10 8.84 -2.71
N ALA A 56 -10.26 8.63 -2.06
CA ALA A 56 -11.20 7.57 -2.44
C ALA A 56 -11.59 7.63 -3.93
N GLU A 57 -11.77 8.83 -4.47
CA GLU A 57 -12.19 9.03 -5.86
C GLU A 57 -11.07 8.78 -6.85
N ARG A 58 -9.82 8.90 -6.41
CA ARG A 58 -8.64 8.76 -7.27
C ARG A 58 -7.92 7.43 -7.07
N TYR A 59 -8.36 6.63 -6.12
CA TYR A 59 -7.66 5.40 -5.77
C TYR A 59 -7.73 4.39 -6.90
N ARG A 60 -6.55 3.88 -7.29
CA ARG A 60 -6.38 2.73 -8.18
C ARG A 60 -5.08 2.04 -7.79
N GLU A 61 -4.99 0.74 -8.00
CA GLU A 61 -3.79 -0.02 -7.64
C GLU A 61 -2.57 0.40 -8.45
N ASP A 62 -2.76 0.94 -9.63
CA ASP A 62 -1.69 1.40 -10.51
C ASP A 62 -1.45 2.91 -10.43
N ALA A 63 -2.20 3.63 -9.62
CA ALA A 63 -2.01 5.06 -9.44
C ALA A 63 -0.80 5.34 -8.54
N ARG A 64 0.01 6.31 -8.92
CA ARG A 64 1.18 6.68 -8.12
C ARG A 64 0.76 7.49 -6.90
N PHE A 65 1.37 7.22 -5.77
CA PHE A 65 1.14 8.03 -4.57
C PHE A 65 1.52 9.49 -4.82
N ILE A 66 2.66 9.72 -5.45
CA ILE A 66 3.11 11.06 -5.77
C ILE A 66 2.43 11.53 -7.05
N GLY A 67 1.73 12.63 -6.96
CA GLY A 67 1.10 13.27 -8.11
C GLY A 67 -0.31 12.79 -8.43
N GLU A 68 -0.64 11.52 -8.18
CA GLU A 68 -1.96 10.98 -8.51
C GLU A 68 -2.85 10.78 -7.28
N LEU A 69 -2.28 10.33 -6.17
CA LEU A 69 -3.06 10.03 -4.96
C LEU A 69 -2.93 11.11 -3.88
N GLY A 70 -2.28 12.21 -4.17
CA GLY A 70 -2.28 13.38 -3.29
C GLY A 70 -0.99 13.67 -2.53
N ILE A 71 0.05 12.88 -2.74
CA ILE A 71 1.38 13.19 -2.20
C ILE A 71 2.10 14.05 -3.23
N ASP A 72 2.47 15.24 -2.83
CA ASP A 72 3.21 16.15 -3.72
C ASP A 72 4.70 15.92 -3.62
#